data_42ac131399ddd61478c605f5c95cb991
#
_entry.id   42ac131399ddd61478c605f5c95cb991
#
_cell.length_a   1.000
_cell.length_b   1.000
_cell.length_c   1.000
_cell.angle_alpha   90.00
_cell.angle_beta   90.00
_cell.angle_gamma   90.00
#
_symmetry.space_group_name_H-M   'P 1'
#
loop_
_entity.id
_entity.type
_entity.pdbx_description
1 polymer ?
#
loop_
_entity_poly.entity_id
_entity_poly.type
_entity_poly.pdbx_seq_one_letter_code
_entity_poly.pdbx_strand_id
1 'polypeptide(L)'
;MYEILNKINGPADVKKLNMDELNRLAGEIREALFNRLTKIGGHFGPNFGIVEAEIAMHYVFDSPNDKFVFDVSHQSYPHKILTGRKAGYIDDEHFKDDSGYTNPDESEHDLFNVGHTSTSISLATGLAKARDLLGGKENVIALIGDGSLSGGEALEGLNVAGSELNSNLIIIVNDNQQSISETHGGIYKNLKLLRETHGLAQHNIFKAMGLD
;
A
#
# COMPACT_ATOMS: atom_id res chain seq x y z
N MET A 1 -23.29 -2.47 12.73
CA MET A 1 -22.70 -1.43 13.62
C MET A 1 -21.24 -1.82 13.85
N TYR A 2 -20.31 -0.96 13.48
CA TYR A 2 -18.88 -1.23 13.56
C TYR A 2 -18.38 -1.05 15.00
N GLU A 3 -17.92 -2.12 15.64
CA GLU A 3 -17.50 -2.06 17.06
C GLU A 3 -16.05 -1.59 17.21
N ILE A 4 -15.16 -2.08 16.37
CA ILE A 4 -13.74 -1.72 16.42
C ILE A 4 -13.48 -0.49 15.56
N LEU A 5 -13.98 -0.47 14.32
CA LEU A 5 -13.76 0.63 13.39
C LEU A 5 -14.24 1.99 13.96
N ASN A 6 -15.32 2.01 14.72
CA ASN A 6 -15.80 3.24 15.35
C ASN A 6 -14.78 3.84 16.34
N LYS A 7 -13.91 3.02 16.95
CA LYS A 7 -12.87 3.46 17.88
C LYS A 7 -11.62 4.02 17.19
N ILE A 8 -11.46 3.75 15.88
CA ILE A 8 -10.29 4.18 15.13
C ILE A 8 -10.50 5.62 14.64
N ASN A 9 -9.69 6.53 15.11
CA ASN A 9 -9.67 7.94 14.68
C ASN A 9 -8.34 8.33 14.02
N GLY A 10 -7.36 7.44 14.08
CA GLY A 10 -6.06 7.62 13.46
C GLY A 10 -5.17 6.39 13.67
N PRO A 11 -3.97 6.37 13.07
CA PRO A 11 -3.06 5.22 13.13
C PRO A 11 -2.67 4.80 14.55
N ALA A 12 -2.59 5.76 15.47
CA ALA A 12 -2.26 5.50 16.87
C ALA A 12 -3.28 4.59 17.59
N ASP A 13 -4.53 4.56 17.12
CA ASP A 13 -5.56 3.70 17.70
C ASP A 13 -5.42 2.25 17.21
N VAL A 14 -4.96 2.05 15.97
CA VAL A 14 -4.66 0.71 15.41
C VAL A 14 -3.61 -0.01 16.25
N LYS A 15 -2.57 0.73 16.69
CA LYS A 15 -1.45 0.20 17.49
C LYS A 15 -1.87 -0.31 18.89
N LYS A 16 -3.05 0.04 19.38
CA LYS A 16 -3.58 -0.38 20.68
C LYS A 16 -4.35 -1.69 20.62
N LEU A 17 -4.69 -2.18 19.43
CA LEU A 17 -5.52 -3.35 19.23
C LEU A 17 -4.72 -4.64 19.43
N ASN A 18 -5.37 -5.66 20.00
CA ASN A 18 -4.85 -7.01 20.00
C ASN A 18 -5.17 -7.74 18.68
N MET A 19 -4.66 -8.94 18.50
CA MET A 19 -4.79 -9.71 17.26
C MET A 19 -6.24 -9.99 16.87
N ASP A 20 -7.10 -10.32 17.84
CA ASP A 20 -8.51 -10.60 17.57
C ASP A 20 -9.26 -9.33 17.14
N GLU A 21 -8.93 -8.20 17.76
CA GLU A 21 -9.47 -6.89 17.37
C GLU A 21 -8.98 -6.45 15.98
N LEU A 22 -7.71 -6.71 15.63
CA LEU A 22 -7.18 -6.43 14.28
C LEU A 22 -7.89 -7.26 13.21
N ASN A 23 -8.12 -8.55 13.47
CA ASN A 23 -8.87 -9.41 12.55
C ASN A 23 -10.33 -8.94 12.39
N ARG A 24 -10.94 -8.51 13.47
CA ARG A 24 -12.30 -7.97 13.46
C ARG A 24 -12.35 -6.63 12.70
N LEU A 25 -11.37 -5.75 12.92
CA LEU A 25 -11.23 -4.49 12.18
C LEU A 25 -11.16 -4.74 10.68
N ALA A 26 -10.40 -5.74 10.23
CA ALA A 26 -10.32 -6.10 8.82
C ALA A 26 -11.70 -6.48 8.24
N GLY A 27 -12.49 -7.25 8.97
CA GLY A 27 -13.87 -7.57 8.60
C GLY A 27 -14.77 -6.34 8.52
N GLU A 28 -14.69 -5.46 9.50
CA GLU A 28 -15.48 -4.22 9.57
C GLU A 28 -15.10 -3.23 8.47
N ILE A 29 -13.82 -3.11 8.13
CA ILE A 29 -13.36 -2.30 6.98
C ILE A 29 -13.94 -2.86 5.68
N ARG A 30 -13.91 -4.17 5.45
CA ARG A 30 -14.50 -4.77 4.24
C ARG A 30 -16.00 -4.51 4.15
N GLU A 31 -16.72 -4.62 5.26
CA GLU A 31 -18.16 -4.29 5.29
C GLU A 31 -18.40 -2.81 4.93
N ALA A 32 -17.62 -1.90 5.49
CA ALA A 32 -17.70 -0.47 5.17
C ALA A 32 -17.41 -0.19 3.69
N LEU A 33 -16.35 -0.78 3.16
CA LEU A 33 -15.99 -0.70 1.73
C LEU A 33 -17.12 -1.24 0.85
N PHE A 34 -17.68 -2.39 1.18
CA PHE A 34 -18.77 -2.97 0.41
C PHE A 34 -19.99 -2.05 0.38
N ASN A 35 -20.40 -1.54 1.53
CA ASN A 35 -21.55 -0.65 1.65
C ASN A 35 -21.37 0.64 0.86
N ARG A 36 -20.19 1.25 0.90
CA ARG A 36 -19.87 2.46 0.12
C ARG A 36 -19.82 2.17 -1.38
N LEU A 37 -19.03 1.18 -1.77
CA LEU A 37 -18.72 0.93 -3.19
C LEU A 37 -19.92 0.41 -3.98
N THR A 38 -20.85 -0.29 -3.36
CA THR A 38 -22.11 -0.71 -3.99
C THR A 38 -23.04 0.47 -4.28
N LYS A 39 -22.90 1.60 -3.55
CA LYS A 39 -23.74 2.80 -3.74
C LYS A 39 -23.13 3.79 -4.74
N ILE A 40 -21.82 4.03 -4.66
CA ILE A 40 -21.19 5.10 -5.44
C ILE A 40 -20.11 4.62 -6.41
N GLY A 41 -19.80 3.33 -6.42
CA GLY A 41 -18.71 2.77 -7.25
C GLY A 41 -17.32 2.98 -6.65
N GLY A 42 -16.29 2.56 -7.39
CA GLY A 42 -14.90 2.66 -7.02
C GLY A 42 -14.13 1.36 -7.27
N HIS A 43 -12.96 1.22 -6.65
CA HIS A 43 -12.06 0.10 -6.83
C HIS A 43 -12.34 -1.00 -5.79
N PHE A 44 -13.04 -2.08 -6.18
CA PHE A 44 -13.38 -3.19 -5.28
C PHE A 44 -12.18 -4.09 -4.99
N GLY A 45 -11.75 -4.88 -5.98
CA GLY A 45 -10.73 -5.91 -5.83
C GLY A 45 -9.46 -5.46 -5.13
N PRO A 46 -8.82 -4.37 -5.60
CA PRO A 46 -7.60 -3.86 -5.00
C PRO A 46 -7.72 -3.53 -3.51
N ASN A 47 -8.84 -2.93 -3.10
CA ASN A 47 -9.05 -2.53 -1.71
C ASN A 47 -9.44 -3.69 -0.79
N PHE A 48 -10.20 -4.66 -1.28
CA PHE A 48 -10.55 -5.85 -0.50
C PHE A 48 -9.36 -6.77 -0.26
N GLY A 49 -8.43 -6.85 -1.21
CA GLY A 49 -7.25 -7.70 -1.12
C GLY A 49 -6.12 -7.16 -0.25
N ILE A 50 -6.14 -5.86 0.10
CA ILE A 50 -5.01 -5.20 0.79
C ILE A 50 -5.30 -4.87 2.27
N VAL A 51 -6.50 -5.11 2.76
CA VAL A 51 -6.95 -4.64 4.08
C VAL A 51 -6.00 -5.04 5.20
N GLU A 52 -5.64 -6.32 5.31
CA GLU A 52 -4.75 -6.81 6.36
C GLU A 52 -3.34 -6.24 6.24
N ALA A 53 -2.83 -6.08 5.02
CA ALA A 53 -1.51 -5.51 4.81
C ALA A 53 -1.47 -4.03 5.24
N GLU A 54 -2.50 -3.24 4.93
CA GLU A 54 -2.56 -1.83 5.35
C GLU A 54 -2.79 -1.69 6.86
N ILE A 55 -3.61 -2.55 7.48
CA ILE A 55 -3.71 -2.62 8.94
C ILE A 55 -2.34 -2.92 9.55
N ALA A 56 -1.61 -3.90 9.02
CA ALA A 56 -0.28 -4.27 9.50
C ALA A 56 0.73 -3.12 9.32
N MET A 57 0.69 -2.43 8.18
CA MET A 57 1.52 -1.24 7.95
C MET A 57 1.26 -0.17 9.00
N HIS A 58 0.00 0.18 9.29
CA HIS A 58 -0.36 1.16 10.31
C HIS A 58 -0.13 0.68 11.74
N TYR A 59 -0.10 -0.63 11.96
CA TYR A 59 0.25 -1.21 13.25
C TYR A 59 1.76 -1.11 13.54
N VAL A 60 2.59 -1.35 12.53
CA VAL A 60 4.05 -1.39 12.66
C VAL A 60 4.69 -0.01 12.51
N PHE A 61 4.33 0.72 11.46
CA PHE A 61 4.93 2.00 11.10
C PHE A 61 4.16 3.19 11.66
N ASP A 62 4.80 4.36 11.68
CA ASP A 62 4.28 5.59 12.30
C ASP A 62 3.95 6.67 11.24
N SER A 63 2.87 6.46 10.49
CA SER A 63 2.39 7.48 9.53
C SER A 63 1.78 8.70 10.26
N PRO A 64 2.06 9.95 9.86
CA PRO A 64 2.73 10.37 8.61
C PRO A 64 4.25 10.50 8.72
N ASN A 65 4.86 10.17 9.86
CA ASN A 65 6.31 10.22 10.05
C ASN A 65 7.00 9.27 9.07
N ASP A 66 6.68 7.97 9.16
CA ASP A 66 7.04 6.98 8.14
C ASP A 66 6.25 7.25 6.86
N LYS A 67 6.91 7.13 5.71
CA LYS A 67 6.37 7.55 4.42
C LYS A 67 5.80 6.38 3.65
N PHE A 68 4.49 6.39 3.37
CA PHE A 68 3.82 5.39 2.55
C PHE A 68 3.61 5.93 1.14
N VAL A 69 4.07 5.21 0.14
CA VAL A 69 3.92 5.53 -1.27
C VAL A 69 3.14 4.42 -1.96
N PHE A 70 1.92 4.73 -2.34
CA PHE A 70 1.01 3.79 -3.00
C PHE A 70 1.15 3.88 -4.52
N ASP A 71 1.36 2.75 -5.19
CA ASP A 71 1.34 2.70 -6.65
C ASP A 71 -0.09 2.89 -7.17
N VAL A 72 -0.31 3.71 -8.17
CA VAL A 72 -1.65 4.15 -8.64
C VAL A 72 -2.44 4.82 -7.52
N SER A 73 -2.35 4.33 -6.31
CA SER A 73 -3.09 4.67 -5.10
C SER A 73 -4.59 4.30 -5.11
N HIS A 74 -5.03 3.49 -6.07
CA HIS A 74 -6.40 2.98 -6.16
C HIS A 74 -6.74 1.94 -5.07
N GLN A 75 -5.75 1.42 -4.37
CA GLN A 75 -5.87 0.49 -3.22
C GLN A 75 -5.69 1.19 -1.87
N SER A 76 -5.89 2.50 -1.78
CA SER A 76 -5.63 3.30 -0.58
C SER A 76 -6.85 3.53 0.33
N TYR A 77 -7.99 2.87 0.09
CA TYR A 77 -9.20 3.12 0.88
C TYR A 77 -9.06 2.67 2.35
N PRO A 78 -8.49 1.51 2.67
CA PRO A 78 -8.22 1.16 4.06
C PRO A 78 -7.25 2.15 4.73
N HIS A 79 -6.22 2.63 4.01
CA HIS A 79 -5.34 3.69 4.48
C HIS A 79 -6.11 4.97 4.85
N LYS A 80 -7.00 5.44 3.98
CA LYS A 80 -7.85 6.61 4.26
C LYS A 80 -8.71 6.40 5.50
N ILE A 81 -9.34 5.23 5.62
CA ILE A 81 -10.13 4.85 6.79
C ILE A 81 -9.29 4.93 8.07
N LEU A 82 -8.10 4.36 8.06
CA LEU A 82 -7.19 4.25 9.22
C LEU A 82 -6.50 5.58 9.57
N THR A 83 -6.50 6.54 8.65
CA THR A 83 -5.90 7.87 8.82
C THR A 83 -6.92 8.99 9.07
N GLY A 84 -8.08 8.64 9.66
CA GLY A 84 -9.05 9.61 10.17
C GLY A 84 -10.21 9.94 9.22
N ARG A 85 -10.22 9.40 8.01
CA ARG A 85 -11.25 9.66 6.98
C ARG A 85 -12.35 8.59 6.94
N LYS A 86 -12.55 7.87 8.05
CA LYS A 86 -13.55 6.79 8.10
C LYS A 86 -14.99 7.25 7.79
N ALA A 87 -15.32 8.53 8.08
CA ALA A 87 -16.65 9.07 7.78
C ALA A 87 -17.01 8.89 6.31
N GLY A 88 -16.07 9.15 5.40
CA GLY A 88 -16.24 8.94 3.96
C GLY A 88 -16.50 7.48 3.55
N TYR A 89 -16.48 6.53 4.50
CA TYR A 89 -16.68 5.10 4.22
C TYR A 89 -17.81 4.45 5.03
N ILE A 90 -18.24 5.07 6.13
CA ILE A 90 -19.29 4.51 7.01
C ILE A 90 -20.56 5.37 7.08
N ASP A 91 -20.50 6.61 6.58
CA ASP A 91 -21.61 7.55 6.60
C ASP A 91 -21.99 7.96 5.17
N ASP A 92 -23.21 7.66 4.78
CA ASP A 92 -23.72 7.89 3.43
C ASP A 92 -23.65 9.37 2.99
N GLU A 93 -23.77 10.31 3.94
CA GLU A 93 -23.69 11.75 3.67
C GLU A 93 -22.26 12.17 3.26
N HIS A 94 -21.27 11.42 3.72
CA HIS A 94 -19.84 11.68 3.53
C HIS A 94 -19.17 10.85 2.41
N PHE A 95 -19.90 9.95 1.76
CA PHE A 95 -19.32 9.02 0.77
C PHE A 95 -18.58 9.66 -0.41
N LYS A 96 -18.79 10.96 -0.66
CA LYS A 96 -18.16 11.70 -1.76
C LYS A 96 -17.08 12.69 -1.29
N ASP A 97 -16.78 12.73 0.00
CA ASP A 97 -15.83 13.69 0.55
C ASP A 97 -14.39 13.33 0.21
N ASP A 98 -14.09 12.02 0.08
CA ASP A 98 -12.77 11.54 -0.24
C ASP A 98 -12.66 11.11 -1.71
N SER A 99 -11.54 11.47 -2.35
CA SER A 99 -11.21 11.01 -3.70
C SER A 99 -10.87 9.51 -3.73
N GLY A 100 -10.87 8.93 -4.92
CA GLY A 100 -10.55 7.51 -5.14
C GLY A 100 -9.05 7.19 -5.15
N TYR A 101 -8.18 8.18 -4.87
CA TYR A 101 -6.72 8.09 -4.87
C TYR A 101 -6.15 8.86 -3.68
N THR A 102 -4.86 8.67 -3.39
CA THR A 102 -4.18 9.51 -2.40
C THR A 102 -4.18 10.97 -2.85
N ASN A 103 -4.41 11.88 -1.90
CA ASN A 103 -4.46 13.30 -2.18
C ASN A 103 -3.89 14.11 -0.98
N PRO A 104 -2.74 14.78 -1.14
CA PRO A 104 -2.15 15.61 -0.08
C PRO A 104 -3.05 16.74 0.42
N ASP A 105 -4.01 17.20 -0.39
CA ASP A 105 -4.97 18.21 0.04
C ASP A 105 -6.04 17.64 1.00
N GLU A 106 -6.21 16.33 1.06
CA GLU A 106 -7.14 15.66 1.97
C GLU A 106 -6.48 15.30 3.32
N SER A 107 -5.19 14.95 3.31
CA SER A 107 -4.51 14.42 4.50
C SER A 107 -3.00 14.53 4.41
N GLU A 108 -2.36 14.86 5.54
CA GLU A 108 -0.88 14.79 5.68
C GLU A 108 -0.31 13.38 5.57
N HIS A 109 -1.14 12.35 5.64
CA HIS A 109 -0.76 10.95 5.43
C HIS A 109 -0.60 10.59 3.95
N ASP A 110 -1.14 11.40 3.05
CA ASP A 110 -1.06 11.21 1.60
C ASP A 110 0.08 12.09 1.05
N LEU A 111 1.10 11.48 0.43
CA LEU A 111 2.30 12.22 0.03
C LEU A 111 2.24 12.75 -1.40
N PHE A 112 1.51 12.05 -2.27
CA PHE A 112 1.47 12.32 -3.70
C PHE A 112 0.05 12.20 -4.26
N ASN A 113 -0.26 13.04 -5.24
CA ASN A 113 -1.37 12.79 -6.15
C ASN A 113 -0.92 11.78 -7.20
N VAL A 114 -1.30 10.52 -7.04
CA VAL A 114 -0.93 9.43 -7.95
C VAL A 114 -2.19 8.84 -8.58
N GLY A 115 -2.10 8.39 -9.80
CA GLY A 115 -3.15 7.69 -10.55
C GLY A 115 -2.53 6.85 -11.65
N HIS A 116 -1.20 6.95 -11.82
CA HIS A 116 -0.43 6.24 -12.83
C HIS A 116 0.27 5.01 -12.23
N THR A 117 0.30 3.92 -12.99
CA THR A 117 0.98 2.67 -12.60
C THR A 117 2.50 2.82 -12.63
N SER A 118 3.18 1.97 -11.87
CA SER A 118 4.65 1.77 -11.90
C SER A 118 5.49 2.89 -11.28
N THR A 119 4.88 3.86 -10.61
CA THR A 119 5.57 5.07 -10.14
C THR A 119 6.05 5.01 -8.69
N SER A 120 5.46 4.14 -7.85
CA SER A 120 5.67 4.16 -6.39
C SER A 120 7.12 3.90 -5.99
N ILE A 121 7.82 2.99 -6.66
CA ILE A 121 9.19 2.62 -6.32
C ILE A 121 10.14 3.78 -6.60
N SER A 122 10.00 4.44 -7.74
CA SER A 122 10.81 5.63 -8.10
C SER A 122 10.57 6.79 -7.13
N LEU A 123 9.31 7.07 -6.79
CA LEU A 123 8.95 8.11 -5.83
C LEU A 123 9.52 7.82 -4.43
N ALA A 124 9.37 6.56 -3.96
CA ALA A 124 9.89 6.14 -2.67
C ALA A 124 11.43 6.15 -2.63
N THR A 125 12.09 5.77 -3.73
CA THR A 125 13.55 5.87 -3.86
C THR A 125 14.03 7.31 -3.72
N GLY A 126 13.31 8.26 -4.34
CA GLY A 126 13.57 9.69 -4.20
C GLY A 126 13.41 10.18 -2.75
N LEU A 127 12.33 9.77 -2.07
CA LEU A 127 12.12 10.10 -0.65
C LEU A 127 13.20 9.52 0.26
N ALA A 128 13.56 8.24 0.07
CA ALA A 128 14.61 7.59 0.86
C ALA A 128 15.97 8.28 0.67
N LYS A 129 16.29 8.65 -0.57
CA LYS A 129 17.50 9.43 -0.86
C LYS A 129 17.50 10.81 -0.21
N ALA A 130 16.38 11.52 -0.27
CA ALA A 130 16.23 12.84 0.36
C ALA A 130 16.35 12.72 1.89
N ARG A 131 15.68 11.74 2.50
CA ARG A 131 15.79 11.43 3.93
C ARG A 131 17.26 11.25 4.35
N ASP A 132 18.02 10.41 3.63
CA ASP A 132 19.41 10.12 3.96
C ASP A 132 20.29 11.36 3.86
N LEU A 133 20.10 12.18 2.84
CA LEU A 133 20.83 13.44 2.67
C LEU A 133 20.52 14.45 3.78
N LEU A 134 19.30 14.42 4.32
CA LEU A 134 18.87 15.29 5.42
C LEU A 134 19.19 14.69 6.80
N GLY A 135 19.69 13.47 6.87
CA GLY A 135 19.99 12.77 8.14
C GLY A 135 18.75 12.26 8.87
N GLY A 136 17.62 12.14 8.18
CA GLY A 136 16.37 11.55 8.69
C GLY A 136 16.51 10.06 9.03
N LYS A 137 15.50 9.53 9.74
CA LYS A 137 15.49 8.12 10.19
C LYS A 137 14.17 7.41 9.92
N GLU A 138 13.20 8.14 9.42
CA GLU A 138 11.88 7.61 9.10
C GLU A 138 11.98 6.48 8.06
N ASN A 139 11.09 5.51 8.16
CA ASN A 139 10.96 4.47 7.16
C ASN A 139 10.29 5.02 5.90
N VAL A 140 10.68 4.51 4.74
CA VAL A 140 10.02 4.78 3.46
C VAL A 140 9.55 3.45 2.90
N ILE A 141 8.26 3.35 2.63
CA ILE A 141 7.58 2.12 2.21
C ILE A 141 6.88 2.38 0.88
N ALA A 142 7.25 1.65 -0.16
CA ALA A 142 6.54 1.59 -1.43
C ALA A 142 5.60 0.39 -1.44
N LEU A 143 4.34 0.60 -1.80
CA LEU A 143 3.37 -0.47 -2.03
C LEU A 143 3.01 -0.52 -3.52
N ILE A 144 3.22 -1.66 -4.15
CA ILE A 144 2.97 -1.88 -5.58
C ILE A 144 2.26 -3.21 -5.83
N GLY A 145 1.31 -3.22 -6.74
CA GLY A 145 0.68 -4.45 -7.22
C GLY A 145 1.54 -5.17 -8.28
N ASP A 146 1.38 -6.47 -8.41
CA ASP A 146 2.08 -7.29 -9.40
C ASP A 146 1.86 -6.80 -10.83
N GLY A 147 0.65 -6.35 -11.17
CA GLY A 147 0.35 -5.76 -12.48
C GLY A 147 1.20 -4.54 -12.80
N SER A 148 1.33 -3.61 -11.85
CA SER A 148 2.14 -2.40 -11.98
C SER A 148 3.64 -2.67 -11.98
N LEU A 149 4.07 -3.71 -11.28
CA LEU A 149 5.49 -4.09 -11.18
C LEU A 149 6.12 -4.43 -12.53
N SER A 150 5.32 -4.82 -13.51
CA SER A 150 5.81 -5.12 -14.87
C SER A 150 6.09 -3.87 -15.71
N GLY A 151 5.77 -2.68 -15.23
CA GLY A 151 6.04 -1.44 -15.94
C GLY A 151 7.53 -1.06 -15.95
N GLY A 152 7.97 -0.43 -17.03
CA GLY A 152 9.39 -0.06 -17.20
C GLY A 152 9.91 0.84 -16.10
N GLU A 153 9.12 1.81 -15.64
CA GLU A 153 9.50 2.73 -14.56
C GLU A 153 9.71 2.00 -13.23
N ALA A 154 8.84 1.02 -12.90
CA ALA A 154 9.02 0.21 -11.69
C ALA A 154 10.32 -0.61 -11.74
N LEU A 155 10.66 -1.16 -12.91
CA LEU A 155 11.92 -1.89 -13.09
C LEU A 155 13.13 -0.99 -12.97
N GLU A 156 13.07 0.21 -13.50
CA GLU A 156 14.12 1.21 -13.36
C GLU A 156 14.26 1.65 -11.89
N GLY A 157 13.14 1.88 -11.21
CA GLY A 157 13.13 2.14 -9.77
C GLY A 157 13.77 1.04 -8.94
N LEU A 158 13.47 -0.23 -9.22
CA LEU A 158 14.11 -1.38 -8.58
C LEU A 158 15.60 -1.44 -8.85
N ASN A 159 16.02 -1.17 -10.09
CA ASN A 159 17.43 -1.15 -10.48
C ASN A 159 18.22 -0.12 -9.66
N VAL A 160 17.69 1.08 -9.52
CA VAL A 160 18.32 2.14 -8.73
C VAL A 160 18.27 1.83 -7.23
N ALA A 161 17.13 1.35 -6.73
CA ALA A 161 16.95 1.01 -5.32
C ALA A 161 17.92 -0.07 -4.85
N GLY A 162 18.13 -1.10 -5.65
CA GLY A 162 18.97 -2.23 -5.29
C GLY A 162 20.47 -2.01 -5.49
N SER A 163 20.87 -1.14 -6.43
CA SER A 163 22.29 -0.95 -6.78
C SER A 163 22.91 0.35 -6.28
N GLU A 164 22.14 1.45 -6.31
CA GLU A 164 22.68 2.80 -6.11
C GLU A 164 22.20 3.48 -4.83
N LEU A 165 21.04 3.10 -4.32
CA LEU A 165 20.43 3.79 -3.18
C LEU A 165 21.20 3.53 -1.88
N ASN A 166 21.56 2.28 -1.59
CA ASN A 166 22.19 1.81 -0.35
C ASN A 166 21.52 2.40 0.92
N SER A 167 20.22 2.27 1.01
CA SER A 167 19.39 2.92 1.99
C SER A 167 18.26 2.00 2.49
N ASN A 168 17.64 2.35 3.62
CA ASN A 168 16.48 1.66 4.15
C ASN A 168 15.22 2.07 3.37
N LEU A 169 14.90 1.30 2.35
CA LEU A 169 13.66 1.36 1.58
C LEU A 169 12.97 0.01 1.63
N ILE A 170 11.70 0.00 2.00
CA ILE A 170 10.88 -1.22 2.04
C ILE A 170 9.96 -1.20 0.81
N ILE A 171 10.00 -2.27 0.03
CA ILE A 171 9.12 -2.43 -1.15
C ILE A 171 8.20 -3.62 -0.89
N ILE A 172 6.90 -3.34 -0.79
CA ILE A 172 5.86 -4.35 -0.60
C ILE A 172 5.21 -4.62 -1.96
N VAL A 173 5.37 -5.83 -2.46
CA VAL A 173 4.71 -6.29 -3.69
C VAL A 173 3.45 -7.08 -3.31
N ASN A 174 2.28 -6.53 -3.61
CA ASN A 174 1.01 -7.23 -3.45
C ASN A 174 0.73 -8.07 -4.71
N ASP A 175 0.99 -9.38 -4.61
CA ASP A 175 0.87 -10.31 -5.73
C ASP A 175 -0.37 -11.22 -5.56
N ASN A 176 -1.42 -10.92 -6.28
CA ASN A 176 -2.65 -11.72 -6.35
C ASN A 176 -2.75 -12.55 -7.66
N GLN A 177 -1.70 -12.58 -8.47
CA GLN A 177 -1.61 -13.29 -9.75
C GLN A 177 -2.49 -12.74 -10.87
N GLN A 178 -3.13 -11.60 -10.64
CA GLN A 178 -4.02 -10.95 -11.61
C GLN A 178 -3.79 -9.44 -11.63
N SER A 179 -3.85 -8.92 -12.84
CA SER A 179 -4.12 -7.51 -13.08
C SER A 179 -5.63 -7.35 -13.32
N ILE A 180 -6.08 -6.69 -14.38
CA ILE A 180 -7.49 -6.76 -14.83
C ILE A 180 -7.77 -8.14 -15.46
N SER A 181 -6.74 -8.76 -16.06
CA SER A 181 -6.74 -10.12 -16.62
C SER A 181 -5.55 -10.91 -16.09
N GLU A 182 -5.45 -12.18 -16.49
CA GLU A 182 -4.28 -13.01 -16.18
C GLU A 182 -2.98 -12.34 -16.64
N THR A 183 -1.97 -12.42 -15.81
CA THR A 183 -0.66 -11.83 -16.04
C THR A 183 0.27 -12.81 -16.75
N HIS A 184 1.03 -12.32 -17.74
CA HIS A 184 1.96 -13.10 -18.55
C HIS A 184 3.33 -12.42 -18.63
N GLY A 185 4.40 -13.23 -18.73
CA GLY A 185 5.75 -12.73 -18.93
C GLY A 185 6.76 -13.21 -17.89
N GLY A 186 8.01 -12.78 -18.03
CA GLY A 186 9.12 -13.23 -17.21
C GLY A 186 9.02 -12.84 -15.75
N ILE A 187 8.53 -11.65 -15.46
CA ILE A 187 8.33 -11.17 -14.08
C ILE A 187 7.34 -12.05 -13.34
N TYR A 188 6.21 -12.37 -13.95
CA TYR A 188 5.18 -13.20 -13.32
C TYR A 188 5.61 -14.65 -13.12
N LYS A 189 6.46 -15.19 -14.00
CA LYS A 189 7.13 -16.49 -13.78
C LYS A 189 8.05 -16.44 -12.57
N ASN A 190 8.73 -15.31 -12.37
CA ASN A 190 9.60 -15.09 -11.22
C ASN A 190 8.80 -14.92 -9.92
N LEU A 191 7.71 -14.15 -9.93
CA LEU A 191 6.79 -14.04 -8.80
C LEU A 191 6.18 -15.39 -8.44
N LYS A 192 5.78 -16.19 -9.44
CA LYS A 192 5.31 -17.56 -9.21
C LYS A 192 6.36 -18.42 -8.52
N LEU A 193 7.61 -18.38 -8.98
CA LEU A 193 8.71 -19.08 -8.34
C LEU A 193 8.88 -18.66 -6.86
N LEU A 194 8.79 -17.37 -6.57
CA LEU A 194 8.88 -16.86 -5.20
C LEU A 194 7.72 -17.34 -4.33
N ARG A 195 6.50 -17.37 -4.83
CA ARG A 195 5.35 -17.94 -4.11
C ARG A 195 5.55 -19.44 -3.82
N GLU A 196 5.91 -20.21 -4.82
CA GLU A 196 6.11 -21.67 -4.71
C GLU A 196 7.26 -22.05 -3.77
N THR A 197 8.25 -21.18 -3.63
CA THR A 197 9.40 -21.36 -2.74
C THR A 197 9.31 -20.59 -1.43
N HIS A 198 8.16 -19.97 -1.14
CA HIS A 198 7.98 -19.11 0.05
C HIS A 198 9.08 -18.05 0.20
N GLY A 199 9.48 -17.44 -0.92
CA GLY A 199 10.55 -16.43 -0.97
C GLY A 199 11.98 -16.98 -0.98
N LEU A 200 12.18 -18.30 -0.88
CA LEU A 200 13.50 -18.91 -0.71
C LEU A 200 14.26 -19.17 -2.03
N ALA A 201 13.71 -18.77 -3.19
CA ALA A 201 14.37 -18.93 -4.47
C ALA A 201 15.73 -18.20 -4.49
N GLN A 202 16.81 -18.94 -4.73
CA GLN A 202 18.17 -18.39 -4.76
C GLN A 202 18.37 -17.43 -5.95
N HIS A 203 17.76 -17.76 -7.09
CA HIS A 203 17.83 -16.96 -8.31
C HIS A 203 16.47 -16.32 -8.57
N ASN A 204 16.38 -15.03 -8.31
CA ASN A 204 15.19 -14.24 -8.60
C ASN A 204 15.58 -12.80 -9.01
N ILE A 205 14.67 -12.09 -9.65
CA ILE A 205 14.92 -10.76 -10.21
C ILE A 205 15.32 -9.73 -9.13
N PHE A 206 14.73 -9.81 -7.93
CA PHE A 206 15.02 -8.87 -6.87
C PHE A 206 16.45 -9.03 -6.36
N LYS A 207 16.88 -10.27 -6.09
CA LYS A 207 18.27 -10.58 -5.72
C LYS A 207 19.26 -10.22 -6.82
N ALA A 208 18.89 -10.43 -8.10
CA ALA A 208 19.73 -10.03 -9.22
C ALA A 208 19.93 -8.53 -9.31
N MET A 209 18.98 -7.73 -8.80
CA MET A 209 19.07 -6.27 -8.70
C MET A 209 19.71 -5.77 -7.40
N GLY A 210 20.10 -6.67 -6.47
CA GLY A 210 20.72 -6.30 -5.19
C GLY A 210 19.71 -6.03 -4.06
N LEU A 211 18.49 -6.51 -4.20
CA LEU A 211 17.45 -6.42 -3.16
C LEU A 211 17.35 -7.76 -2.41
N ASP A 212 17.15 -7.69 -1.08
CA ASP A 212 16.97 -8.84 -0.19
C ASP A 212 15.50 -9.24 0.00
#